data_50ba4e42c40f5c97d1ffa4e835e363be
#
_entry.id   50ba4e42c40f5c97d1ffa4e835e363be
#
_cell.length_a   1.000
_cell.length_b   1.000
_cell.length_c   1.000
_cell.angle_alpha   90.00
_cell.angle_beta   90.00
_cell.angle_gamma   90.00
#
_symmetry.space_group_name_H-M   'P 1'
#
loop_
_entity.id
_entity.type
_entity.pdbx_description
1 polymer ?
#
loop_
_entity_poly.entity_id
_entity_poly.type
_entity_poly.pdbx_seq_one_letter_code
_entity_poly.pdbx_strand_id
1 'polypeptide(L)'
;MLGEQIAELKGKVIGQRVLDVEGPTMETSVSASGNVKGTQVNVSLTYVARPTSAGVLHGEGQGVIMAGESDMAAYTGEAVGRFSSSGVKWRGAIFYRTSSGGELASLNNVVELLEAEVDTEGNFSEKTWEWK
;
A
#
# COMPACT_ATOMS: atom_id res chain seq x y z
N MET A 1 -9.93 -6.59 15.94
CA MET A 1 -8.71 -6.75 16.73
C MET A 1 -7.51 -7.00 15.81
N LEU A 2 -6.40 -6.33 16.09
CA LEU A 2 -5.20 -6.56 15.31
C LEU A 2 -4.59 -7.93 15.64
N GLY A 3 -4.30 -8.68 14.61
CA GLY A 3 -3.52 -9.90 14.72
C GLY A 3 -2.04 -9.59 14.64
N GLU A 4 -1.25 -10.57 14.22
CA GLU A 4 0.20 -10.38 14.08
C GLU A 4 0.53 -9.52 12.86
N GLN A 5 1.70 -8.91 12.88
CA GLN A 5 2.22 -8.17 11.74
C GLN A 5 2.46 -9.14 10.58
N ILE A 6 1.92 -8.81 9.42
CA ILE A 6 2.03 -9.64 8.22
C ILE A 6 3.17 -9.17 7.32
N ALA A 7 3.27 -7.86 7.10
CA ALA A 7 4.19 -7.33 6.11
C ALA A 7 4.97 -6.13 6.62
N GLU A 8 6.18 -5.99 6.10
CA GLU A 8 6.99 -4.78 6.22
C GLU A 8 7.66 -4.53 4.88
N LEU A 9 7.36 -3.38 4.29
CA LEU A 9 7.84 -3.02 2.96
C LEU A 9 8.52 -1.66 3.00
N LYS A 10 9.51 -1.48 2.12
CA LYS A 10 10.18 -0.20 1.87
C LYS A 10 10.36 -0.01 0.38
N GLY A 11 10.26 1.23 -0.06
CA GLY A 11 10.39 1.52 -1.48
C GLY A 11 10.47 2.99 -1.80
N LYS A 12 10.17 3.29 -3.05
CA LYS A 12 10.27 4.65 -3.59
C LYS A 12 9.06 4.96 -4.46
N VAL A 13 8.63 6.21 -4.40
CA VAL A 13 7.73 6.77 -5.40
C VAL A 13 8.49 6.82 -6.72
N ILE A 14 7.95 6.20 -7.77
CA ILE A 14 8.58 6.14 -9.08
C ILE A 14 7.87 6.98 -10.13
N GLY A 15 6.73 7.56 -9.80
CA GLY A 15 6.01 8.45 -10.69
C GLY A 15 4.78 9.02 -10.03
N GLN A 16 4.41 10.21 -10.52
CA GLN A 16 3.17 10.86 -10.11
C GLN A 16 2.53 11.50 -11.32
N ARG A 17 1.21 11.52 -11.33
CA ARG A 17 0.44 12.11 -12.41
C ARG A 17 -0.74 12.88 -11.85
N VAL A 18 -0.94 14.09 -12.34
CA VAL A 18 -2.13 14.89 -11.99
C VAL A 18 -3.30 14.36 -12.80
N LEU A 19 -4.33 13.89 -12.12
CA LEU A 19 -5.56 13.43 -12.77
C LEU A 19 -6.59 14.54 -12.91
N ASP A 20 -6.63 15.45 -11.95
CA ASP A 20 -7.54 16.57 -11.92
C ASP A 20 -6.87 17.71 -11.18
N VAL A 21 -6.85 18.89 -11.78
CA VAL A 21 -6.28 20.07 -11.14
C VAL A 21 -7.15 20.59 -9.98
N GLU A 22 -8.41 20.18 -9.96
CA GLU A 22 -9.28 20.47 -8.84
C GLU A 22 -8.96 19.54 -7.69
N GLY A 23 -8.59 20.09 -6.56
CA GLY A 23 -8.19 19.33 -5.38
C GLY A 23 -6.75 19.59 -4.99
N PRO A 24 -5.68 19.21 -5.71
CA PRO A 24 -5.65 18.36 -6.89
C PRO A 24 -5.83 16.86 -6.55
N THR A 25 -6.27 16.10 -7.55
CA THR A 25 -6.29 14.64 -7.48
C THR A 25 -5.05 14.11 -8.16
N MET A 26 -4.28 13.31 -7.43
CA MET A 26 -2.98 12.81 -7.88
C MET A 26 -2.95 11.30 -7.89
N GLU A 27 -2.33 10.74 -8.94
CA GLU A 27 -2.02 9.32 -8.99
C GLU A 27 -0.53 9.15 -8.66
N THR A 28 -0.22 8.24 -7.76
CA THR A 28 1.16 7.97 -7.33
C THR A 28 1.47 6.49 -7.51
N SER A 29 2.60 6.20 -8.14
CA SER A 29 3.09 4.83 -8.31
C SER A 29 4.32 4.61 -7.45
N VAL A 30 4.39 3.44 -6.82
CA VAL A 30 5.46 3.06 -5.88
C VAL A 30 6.00 1.69 -6.27
N SER A 31 7.32 1.56 -6.22
CA SER A 31 8.01 0.27 -6.29
C SER A 31 8.59 -0.01 -4.91
N ALA A 32 8.28 -1.16 -4.35
CA ALA A 32 8.69 -1.52 -3.00
C ALA A 32 9.13 -2.97 -2.93
N SER A 33 9.79 -3.32 -1.84
CA SER A 33 10.17 -4.69 -1.53
C SER A 33 10.19 -4.88 -0.04
N GLY A 34 10.19 -6.14 0.40
CA GLY A 34 10.26 -6.47 1.81
C GLY A 34 9.77 -7.88 2.06
N ASN A 35 9.17 -8.08 3.22
CA ASN A 35 8.72 -9.39 3.66
C ASN A 35 7.23 -9.42 3.90
N VAL A 36 6.59 -10.50 3.45
CA VAL A 36 5.20 -10.83 3.78
C VAL A 36 5.20 -12.24 4.38
N LYS A 37 4.87 -12.34 5.66
CA LYS A 37 4.91 -13.61 6.42
C LYS A 37 6.24 -14.34 6.24
N GLY A 38 7.35 -13.59 6.27
CA GLY A 38 8.69 -14.17 6.13
C GLY A 38 9.12 -14.43 4.69
N THR A 39 8.26 -14.24 3.70
CA THR A 39 8.58 -14.43 2.30
C THR A 39 9.03 -13.11 1.68
N GLN A 40 10.18 -13.13 1.01
CA GLN A 40 10.69 -11.95 0.30
C GLN A 40 9.80 -11.65 -0.91
N VAL A 41 9.37 -10.40 -1.05
CA VAL A 41 8.47 -9.98 -2.13
C VAL A 41 8.92 -8.69 -2.78
N ASN A 42 8.47 -8.50 -4.02
CA ASN A 42 8.52 -7.22 -4.72
C ASN A 42 7.09 -6.76 -4.94
N VAL A 43 6.86 -5.46 -4.82
CA VAL A 43 5.52 -4.88 -4.89
C VAL A 43 5.52 -3.72 -5.87
N SER A 44 4.50 -3.71 -6.72
CA SER A 44 4.17 -2.55 -7.55
C SER A 44 2.79 -2.10 -7.13
N LEU A 45 2.65 -0.85 -6.74
CA LEU A 45 1.34 -0.33 -6.34
C LEU A 45 1.11 1.07 -6.91
N THR A 46 -0.15 1.40 -7.08
CA THR A 46 -0.58 2.72 -7.54
C THR A 46 -1.79 3.14 -6.71
N TYR A 47 -1.80 4.38 -6.26
CA TYR A 47 -2.95 4.91 -5.56
C TYR A 47 -3.31 6.30 -6.07
N VAL A 48 -4.59 6.64 -5.90
CA VAL A 48 -5.14 7.95 -6.23
C VAL A 48 -5.51 8.64 -4.93
N ALA A 49 -5.00 9.84 -4.73
CA ALA A 49 -5.23 10.62 -3.52
C ALA A 49 -5.92 11.93 -3.87
N ARG A 50 -6.92 12.28 -3.08
CA ARG A 50 -7.64 13.55 -3.23
C ARG A 50 -7.85 14.18 -1.86
N PRO A 51 -7.75 15.53 -1.76
CA PRO A 51 -8.04 16.21 -0.49
C PRO A 51 -9.53 16.10 -0.13
N THR A 52 -9.82 15.90 1.14
CA THR A 52 -11.19 15.86 1.66
C THR A 52 -11.44 17.01 2.63
N SER A 53 -10.42 17.44 3.36
CA SER A 53 -10.45 18.58 4.25
C SER A 53 -9.02 19.08 4.45
N ALA A 54 -8.84 20.17 5.17
CA ALA A 54 -7.51 20.75 5.37
C ALA A 54 -6.56 19.71 5.98
N GLY A 55 -5.46 19.41 5.30
CA GLY A 55 -4.44 18.47 5.74
C GLY A 55 -4.82 17.01 5.69
N VAL A 56 -5.99 16.67 5.13
CA VAL A 56 -6.48 15.28 5.07
C VAL A 56 -6.72 14.86 3.63
N LEU A 57 -6.25 13.65 3.29
CA LEU A 57 -6.42 13.04 1.97
C LEU A 57 -7.23 11.75 2.10
N HIS A 58 -8.01 11.44 1.07
CA HIS A 58 -8.57 10.11 0.86
C HIS A 58 -7.81 9.43 -0.26
N GLY A 59 -7.37 8.20 -0.04
CA GLY A 59 -6.64 7.41 -1.02
C GLY A 59 -7.33 6.10 -1.34
N GLU A 60 -7.28 5.72 -2.62
CA GLU A 60 -7.71 4.41 -3.10
C GLU A 60 -6.58 3.83 -3.90
N GLY A 61 -6.22 2.58 -3.63
CA GLY A 61 -5.06 1.97 -4.27
C GLY A 61 -5.25 0.53 -4.64
N GLN A 62 -4.30 0.06 -5.43
CA GLN A 62 -4.22 -1.33 -5.84
C GLN A 62 -2.76 -1.70 -6.02
N GLY A 63 -2.45 -2.95 -5.80
CA GLY A 63 -1.08 -3.41 -5.90
C GLY A 63 -0.98 -4.87 -6.25
N VAL A 64 0.21 -5.24 -6.71
CA VAL A 64 0.58 -6.61 -7.03
C VAL A 64 1.82 -6.97 -6.24
N ILE A 65 1.75 -8.07 -5.52
CA ILE A 65 2.87 -8.63 -4.77
C ILE A 65 3.38 -9.85 -5.52
N MET A 66 4.68 -9.93 -5.73
CA MET A 66 5.31 -11.05 -6.42
C MET A 66 6.39 -11.68 -5.55
N ALA A 67 6.32 -13.00 -5.40
CA ALA A 67 7.33 -13.80 -4.74
C ALA A 67 7.87 -14.80 -5.75
N GLY A 68 9.12 -14.63 -6.17
CA GLY A 68 9.67 -15.44 -7.25
C GLY A 68 9.05 -15.10 -8.61
N GLU A 69 9.01 -16.08 -9.52
CA GLU A 69 8.61 -15.86 -10.90
C GLU A 69 7.11 -16.05 -11.16
N SER A 70 6.43 -16.83 -10.35
CA SER A 70 5.05 -17.22 -10.62
C SER A 70 4.09 -17.08 -9.46
N ASP A 71 4.59 -16.76 -8.27
CA ASP A 71 3.77 -16.61 -7.08
C ASP A 71 3.35 -15.14 -6.95
N MET A 72 2.05 -14.89 -7.03
CA MET A 72 1.55 -13.52 -7.11
C MET A 72 0.25 -13.38 -6.32
N ALA A 73 0.09 -12.23 -5.68
CA ALA A 73 -1.17 -11.83 -5.06
C ALA A 73 -1.47 -10.39 -5.46
N ALA A 74 -2.73 -10.07 -5.58
CA ALA A 74 -3.19 -8.72 -5.86
C ALA A 74 -3.99 -8.19 -4.68
N TYR A 75 -4.04 -6.88 -4.53
CA TYR A 75 -4.85 -6.28 -3.48
C TYR A 75 -5.45 -4.95 -3.92
N THR A 76 -6.54 -4.58 -3.27
CA THR A 76 -7.12 -3.25 -3.34
C THR A 76 -7.21 -2.70 -1.93
N GLY A 77 -7.24 -1.39 -1.79
CA GLY A 77 -7.33 -0.77 -0.48
C GLY A 77 -7.80 0.66 -0.51
N GLU A 78 -8.15 1.14 0.67
CA GLU A 78 -8.51 2.52 0.90
C GLU A 78 -7.82 3.00 2.17
N ALA A 79 -7.47 4.28 2.19
CA ALA A 79 -6.78 4.85 3.33
C ALA A 79 -7.09 6.34 3.49
N VAL A 80 -6.90 6.81 4.71
CA VAL A 80 -6.92 8.23 5.02
C VAL A 80 -5.48 8.65 5.26
N GLY A 81 -5.06 9.72 4.58
CA GLY A 81 -3.72 10.30 4.71
C GLY A 81 -3.77 11.63 5.42
N ARG A 82 -2.73 11.90 6.20
CA ARG A 82 -2.57 13.18 6.89
C ARG A 82 -1.21 13.75 6.60
N PHE A 83 -1.17 15.01 6.20
CA PHE A 83 0.09 15.72 6.01
C PHE A 83 0.77 15.97 7.34
N SER A 84 2.09 15.87 7.32
CA SER A 84 2.95 16.25 8.43
C SER A 84 4.18 16.98 7.86
N SER A 85 5.05 17.47 8.71
CA SER A 85 6.30 18.12 8.27
C SER A 85 7.21 17.17 7.49
N SER A 86 7.08 15.86 7.70
CA SER A 86 7.92 14.84 7.06
C SER A 86 7.28 14.17 5.85
N GLY A 87 6.04 14.51 5.51
CA GLY A 87 5.35 13.92 4.36
C GLY A 87 3.90 13.58 4.67
N VAL A 88 3.42 12.42 4.18
CA VAL A 88 2.05 11.96 4.38
C VAL A 88 2.08 10.64 5.13
N LYS A 89 1.24 10.54 6.16
CA LYS A 89 1.02 9.29 6.90
C LYS A 89 -0.34 8.74 6.54
N TRP A 90 -0.36 7.46 6.13
CA TRP A 90 -1.55 6.78 5.68
C TRP A 90 -1.98 5.70 6.67
N ARG A 91 -3.28 5.60 6.91
CA ARG A 91 -3.88 4.51 7.67
C ARG A 91 -5.10 4.01 6.94
N GLY A 92 -5.18 2.69 6.76
CA GLY A 92 -6.27 2.13 6.00
C GLY A 92 -6.36 0.63 6.08
N ALA A 93 -7.07 0.06 5.11
CA ALA A 93 -7.30 -1.37 5.03
C ALA A 93 -7.08 -1.85 3.60
N ILE A 94 -6.57 -3.08 3.47
CA ILE A 94 -6.35 -3.72 2.18
C ILE A 94 -6.96 -5.11 2.18
N PHE A 95 -7.36 -5.53 0.98
CA PHE A 95 -8.04 -6.79 0.74
C PHE A 95 -7.27 -7.56 -0.33
N TYR A 96 -6.81 -8.76 0.01
CA TYR A 96 -5.99 -9.57 -0.88
C TYR A 96 -6.79 -10.58 -1.67
N ARG A 97 -6.31 -10.86 -2.88
CA ARG A 97 -6.77 -11.96 -3.72
C ARG A 97 -5.58 -12.62 -4.38
N THR A 98 -5.60 -13.94 -4.42
CA THR A 98 -4.62 -14.71 -5.18
C THR A 98 -5.23 -16.03 -5.63
N SER A 99 -4.83 -16.48 -6.81
CA SER A 99 -5.10 -17.84 -7.27
C SER A 99 -3.82 -18.68 -7.26
N SER A 100 -2.71 -18.09 -6.79
CA SER A 100 -1.44 -18.78 -6.69
C SER A 100 -1.51 -19.90 -5.66
N GLY A 101 -0.83 -21.01 -5.93
CA GLY A 101 -0.69 -22.11 -4.98
C GLY A 101 0.60 -22.05 -4.18
N GLY A 102 1.38 -20.96 -4.32
CA GLY A 102 2.66 -20.79 -3.64
C GLY A 102 2.55 -20.21 -2.25
N GLU A 103 3.61 -19.54 -1.81
CA GLU A 103 3.72 -18.99 -0.45
C GLU A 103 2.71 -17.87 -0.19
N LEU A 104 2.26 -17.17 -1.23
CA LEU A 104 1.27 -16.10 -1.09
C LEU A 104 -0.18 -16.60 -1.04
N ALA A 105 -0.40 -17.90 -1.21
CA ALA A 105 -1.76 -18.47 -1.20
C ALA A 105 -2.53 -18.17 0.09
N SER A 106 -1.84 -18.07 1.21
CA SER A 106 -2.47 -17.79 2.51
C SER A 106 -3.01 -16.37 2.62
N LEU A 107 -2.69 -15.48 1.68
CA LEU A 107 -3.23 -14.12 1.67
C LEU A 107 -4.63 -14.04 1.05
N ASN A 108 -5.07 -15.08 0.36
CA ASN A 108 -6.37 -15.03 -0.30
C ASN A 108 -7.49 -14.76 0.70
N ASN A 109 -8.31 -13.76 0.40
CA ASN A 109 -9.42 -13.32 1.24
C ASN A 109 -9.01 -12.76 2.63
N VAL A 110 -7.76 -12.39 2.78
CA VAL A 110 -7.28 -11.75 4.02
C VAL A 110 -7.56 -10.25 3.97
N VAL A 111 -7.99 -9.72 5.10
CA VAL A 111 -8.12 -8.28 5.33
C VAL A 111 -7.00 -7.84 6.25
N GLU A 112 -6.28 -6.79 5.83
CA GLU A 112 -5.18 -6.24 6.63
C GLU A 112 -5.42 -4.77 6.92
N LEU A 113 -4.96 -4.34 8.08
CA LEU A 113 -4.86 -2.92 8.41
C LEU A 113 -3.46 -2.45 8.08
N LEU A 114 -3.34 -1.28 7.48
CA LEU A 114 -2.06 -0.75 7.06
C LEU A 114 -1.70 0.57 7.75
N GLU A 115 -0.41 0.75 7.96
CA GLU A 115 0.21 2.03 8.24
C GLU A 115 1.31 2.23 7.21
N ALA A 116 1.28 3.37 6.52
CA ALA A 116 2.28 3.68 5.51
C ALA A 116 2.68 5.14 5.60
N GLU A 117 3.87 5.44 5.13
CA GLU A 117 4.39 6.79 5.05
C GLU A 117 5.07 7.03 3.71
N VAL A 118 4.85 8.22 3.17
CA VAL A 118 5.61 8.72 2.03
C VAL A 118 6.23 10.04 2.47
N ASP A 119 7.56 10.08 2.54
CA ASP A 119 8.25 11.29 2.98
C ASP A 119 8.40 12.31 1.83
N THR A 120 8.96 13.47 2.14
CA THR A 120 9.12 14.55 1.16
C THR A 120 10.11 14.22 0.05
N GLU A 121 10.93 13.19 0.21
CA GLU A 121 11.90 12.73 -0.78
C GLU A 121 11.37 11.55 -1.61
N GLY A 122 10.13 11.13 -1.38
CA GLY A 122 9.52 10.01 -2.08
C GLY A 122 9.87 8.64 -1.52
N ASN A 123 10.40 8.56 -0.31
CA ASN A 123 10.63 7.29 0.34
C ASN A 123 9.32 6.76 0.89
N PHE A 124 9.05 5.48 0.63
CA PHE A 124 7.84 4.79 1.04
C PHE A 124 8.16 3.72 2.06
N SER A 125 7.33 3.60 3.09
CA SER A 125 7.39 2.50 4.05
C SER A 125 5.98 2.07 4.43
N GLU A 126 5.80 0.77 4.67
CA GLU A 126 4.50 0.22 5.00
C GLU A 126 4.64 -0.94 5.97
N LYS A 127 3.73 -1.00 6.93
CA LYS A 127 3.54 -2.16 7.80
C LYS A 127 2.08 -2.54 7.80
N THR A 128 1.80 -3.83 7.80
CA THR A 128 0.43 -4.33 7.82
C THR A 128 0.23 -5.39 8.89
N TRP A 129 -1.00 -5.46 9.38
CA TRP A 129 -1.43 -6.43 10.39
C TRP A 129 -2.73 -7.08 9.91
N GLU A 130 -2.85 -8.38 10.12
CA GLU A 130 -4.09 -9.05 9.80
C GLU A 130 -5.19 -8.59 10.77
N TRP A 131 -6.38 -8.35 10.25
CA TRP A 131 -7.54 -8.09 11.08
C TRP A 131 -8.24 -9.41 11.38
N LYS A 132 -8.20 -9.79 12.63
CA LYS A 132 -8.86 -11.01 13.11
C LYS A 132 -10.05 -10.68 14.01
#